data_dbeb4c7c0ca39c6a644208ceb2c264ac
#
_entry.id   dbeb4c7c0ca39c6a644208ceb2c264ac
#
_cell.length_a   1.000
_cell.length_b   1.000
_cell.length_c   1.000
_cell.angle_alpha   90.00
_cell.angle_beta   90.00
_cell.angle_gamma   90.00
#
_symmetry.space_group_name_H-M   'P 1'
#
loop_
_entity.id
_entity.type
_entity.pdbx_description
1 polymer ?
#
loop_
_entity_poly.entity_id
_entity_poly.type
_entity_poly.pdbx_seq_one_letter_code
_entity_poly.pdbx_strand_id
1 'polypeptide(L)'
;IAIGNEKGKEKFCKYTGFSEKNLKVVNNNQLHQLVGASTGLDIGLGGWINMTLMLMGIGSSRTIIEVIRGYTGDKGANQIYNDNDQINLFNVFKFSGKLFREPFGEGYLRPFELATFRLINMIEIFNNWRDYMIDTKYLPQRSCTFIINENNDVVYKYFSKDILNFSRNMNSPLDFLNKYI
;
A
#
# COMPACT_ATOMS: atom_id res chain seq x y z
N ILE A 1 11.95 -3.82 3.56
CA ILE A 1 11.86 -4.44 4.90
C ILE A 1 10.47 -4.17 5.45
N ALA A 2 9.79 -5.18 5.96
CA ALA A 2 8.46 -5.07 6.55
C ALA A 2 8.45 -5.59 8.01
N ILE A 3 7.51 -5.10 8.81
CA ILE A 3 7.25 -5.65 10.14
C ILE A 3 6.35 -6.87 9.95
N GLY A 4 6.81 -8.04 10.37
CA GLY A 4 6.10 -9.29 10.17
C GLY A 4 6.93 -10.49 10.60
N ASN A 5 6.47 -11.67 10.23
CA ASN A 5 7.17 -12.94 10.42
C ASN A 5 7.36 -13.67 9.08
N GLU A 6 8.14 -14.75 9.07
CA GLU A 6 8.42 -15.48 7.83
C GLU A 6 7.15 -16.09 7.19
N LYS A 7 6.17 -16.53 8.00
CA LYS A 7 4.91 -17.07 7.49
C LYS A 7 4.08 -16.01 6.75
N GLY A 8 4.00 -14.80 7.29
CA GLY A 8 3.34 -13.67 6.63
C GLY A 8 4.07 -13.24 5.36
N LYS A 9 5.40 -13.24 5.37
CA LYS A 9 6.22 -12.99 4.19
C LYS A 9 5.94 -13.99 3.07
N GLU A 10 5.98 -15.29 3.36
CA GLU A 10 5.71 -16.35 2.38
C GLU A 10 4.32 -16.15 1.74
N LYS A 11 3.28 -15.94 2.56
CA LYS A 11 1.94 -15.67 2.06
C LYS A 11 1.86 -14.41 1.20
N PHE A 12 2.48 -13.33 1.65
CA PHE A 12 2.51 -12.08 0.89
C PHE A 12 3.17 -12.28 -0.47
N CYS A 13 4.34 -12.90 -0.49
CA CYS A 13 5.08 -13.15 -1.73
C CYS A 13 4.30 -14.07 -2.68
N LYS A 14 3.67 -15.12 -2.15
CA LYS A 14 2.80 -16.01 -2.93
C LYS A 14 1.59 -15.27 -3.52
N TYR A 15 0.95 -14.42 -2.73
CA TYR A 15 -0.22 -13.66 -3.17
C TYR A 15 0.10 -12.60 -4.21
N THR A 16 1.19 -11.84 -3.99
CA THR A 16 1.54 -10.69 -4.83
C THR A 16 2.46 -11.03 -6.00
N GLY A 17 3.08 -12.23 -6.00
CA GLY A 17 4.17 -12.57 -6.93
C GLY A 17 5.49 -11.87 -6.60
N PHE A 18 5.58 -11.17 -5.45
CA PHE A 18 6.82 -10.50 -5.05
C PHE A 18 7.90 -11.53 -4.67
N SER A 19 9.14 -11.29 -5.11
CA SER A 19 10.25 -12.22 -4.85
C SER A 19 10.63 -12.24 -3.37
N GLU A 20 10.59 -13.42 -2.73
CA GLU A 20 10.92 -13.59 -1.31
C GLU A 20 12.33 -13.14 -0.95
N LYS A 21 13.30 -13.29 -1.88
CA LYS A 21 14.68 -12.84 -1.67
C LYS A 21 14.78 -11.31 -1.50
N ASN A 22 13.82 -10.57 -2.05
CA ASN A 22 13.79 -9.11 -1.99
C ASN A 22 12.98 -8.57 -0.80
N LEU A 23 12.27 -9.45 -0.06
CA LEU A 23 11.51 -9.07 1.13
C LEU A 23 12.19 -9.58 2.39
N LYS A 24 12.60 -8.65 3.25
CA LYS A 24 13.08 -8.96 4.60
C LYS A 24 12.00 -8.56 5.60
N VAL A 25 11.77 -9.41 6.60
CA VAL A 25 10.84 -9.14 7.69
C VAL A 25 11.58 -9.00 9.00
N VAL A 26 11.04 -8.17 9.87
CA VAL A 26 11.51 -7.94 11.24
C VAL A 26 10.30 -8.00 12.20
N ASN A 27 10.51 -8.48 13.41
CA ASN A 27 9.43 -8.70 14.37
C ASN A 27 9.05 -7.46 15.19
N ASN A 28 9.71 -6.33 14.95
CA ASN A 28 9.43 -5.05 15.62
C ASN A 28 9.77 -3.86 14.72
N ASN A 29 9.51 -2.66 15.20
CA ASN A 29 9.76 -1.42 14.46
C ASN A 29 11.08 -0.72 14.78
N GLN A 30 11.99 -1.34 15.52
CA GLN A 30 13.28 -0.72 15.92
C GLN A 30 14.07 -0.22 14.71
N LEU A 31 14.16 -1.03 13.65
CA LEU A 31 14.86 -0.63 12.43
C LEU A 31 14.18 0.58 11.76
N HIS A 32 12.84 0.62 11.75
CA HIS A 32 12.09 1.76 11.20
C HIS A 32 12.36 3.05 12.01
N GLN A 33 12.44 2.94 13.33
CA GLN A 33 12.80 4.07 14.20
C GLN A 33 14.25 4.53 13.99
N LEU A 34 15.18 3.59 13.89
CA LEU A 34 16.61 3.90 13.64
C LEU A 34 16.81 4.69 12.35
N VAL A 35 16.08 4.37 11.30
CA VAL A 35 16.17 5.13 10.03
C VAL A 35 15.29 6.39 10.04
N GLY A 36 14.59 6.71 11.12
CA GLY A 36 13.78 7.92 11.29
C GLY A 36 12.34 7.82 10.78
N ALA A 37 11.83 6.62 10.50
CA ALA A 37 10.42 6.46 10.14
C ALA A 37 9.52 6.65 11.37
N SER A 38 8.47 7.48 11.22
CA SER A 38 7.51 7.75 12.30
C SER A 38 6.71 6.51 12.67
N THR A 39 6.46 6.31 13.96
CA THR A 39 5.55 5.28 14.48
C THR A 39 4.08 5.55 14.16
N GLY A 40 3.77 6.77 13.66
CA GLY A 40 2.39 7.21 13.44
C GLY A 40 1.75 7.78 14.68
N LEU A 41 0.41 7.86 14.67
CA LEU A 41 -0.38 8.36 15.81
C LEU A 41 -0.36 7.31 16.93
N ASP A 42 -0.07 7.76 18.14
CA ASP A 42 -0.24 6.96 19.35
C ASP A 42 -0.83 7.84 20.46
N ILE A 43 -2.10 7.59 20.76
CA ILE A 43 -2.83 8.26 21.83
C ILE A 43 -3.17 7.31 22.99
N GLY A 44 -2.50 6.15 23.05
CA GLY A 44 -2.68 5.17 24.13
C GLY A 44 -3.96 4.31 24.03
N LEU A 45 -4.76 4.44 22.97
CA LEU A 45 -6.02 3.70 22.80
C LEU A 45 -5.87 2.44 21.93
N GLY A 46 -4.61 2.03 21.64
CA GLY A 46 -4.28 0.86 20.86
C GLY A 46 -4.24 1.09 19.34
N GLY A 47 -3.57 0.15 18.63
CA GLY A 47 -3.22 0.33 17.23
C GLY A 47 -4.42 0.47 16.29
N TRP A 48 -5.52 -0.23 16.53
CA TRP A 48 -6.74 -0.13 15.72
C TRP A 48 -7.37 1.27 15.76
N ILE A 49 -7.52 1.83 16.97
CA ILE A 49 -8.10 3.16 17.13
C ILE A 49 -7.17 4.20 16.51
N ASN A 50 -5.87 4.11 16.79
CA ASN A 50 -4.87 4.99 16.20
C ASN A 50 -4.88 4.95 14.67
N MET A 51 -4.93 3.76 14.07
CA MET A 51 -5.04 3.61 12.62
C MET A 51 -6.34 4.21 12.08
N THR A 52 -7.48 3.93 12.72
CA THR A 52 -8.77 4.47 12.30
C THR A 52 -8.78 6.00 12.33
N LEU A 53 -8.26 6.62 13.36
CA LEU A 53 -8.13 8.06 13.45
C LEU A 53 -7.24 8.64 12.36
N MET A 54 -6.13 7.97 12.03
CA MET A 54 -5.26 8.36 10.92
C MET A 54 -5.96 8.20 9.56
N LEU A 55 -6.78 7.18 9.37
CA LEU A 55 -7.61 7.03 8.17
C LEU A 55 -8.64 8.16 8.03
N MET A 56 -9.13 8.68 9.16
CA MET A 56 -9.99 9.87 9.22
C MET A 56 -9.22 11.20 9.10
N GLY A 57 -7.90 11.17 8.91
CA GLY A 57 -7.05 12.34 8.71
C GLY A 57 -6.43 12.90 9.99
N ILE A 58 -6.72 12.36 11.17
CA ILE A 58 -6.15 12.81 12.43
C ILE A 58 -4.69 12.32 12.51
N GLY A 59 -3.74 13.25 12.54
CA GLY A 59 -2.31 12.92 12.46
C GLY A 59 -1.85 12.38 11.11
N SER A 60 -2.71 12.41 10.07
CA SER A 60 -2.44 11.90 8.72
C SER A 60 -3.31 12.65 7.69
N SER A 61 -3.13 13.97 7.58
CA SER A 61 -4.04 14.87 6.87
C SER A 61 -4.19 14.57 5.39
N ARG A 62 -3.15 14.06 4.73
CA ARG A 62 -3.18 13.69 3.31
C ARG A 62 -3.90 12.37 3.05
N THR A 63 -4.12 11.54 4.06
CA THR A 63 -4.81 10.25 3.89
C THR A 63 -6.20 10.43 3.29
N ILE A 64 -6.98 11.39 3.78
CA ILE A 64 -8.31 11.70 3.22
C ILE A 64 -8.21 12.15 1.77
N ILE A 65 -7.24 13.01 1.45
CA ILE A 65 -7.02 13.50 0.09
C ILE A 65 -6.73 12.33 -0.85
N GLU A 66 -5.88 11.39 -0.44
CA GLU A 66 -5.56 10.20 -1.24
C GLU A 66 -6.75 9.23 -1.38
N VAL A 67 -7.58 9.11 -0.36
CA VAL A 67 -8.83 8.35 -0.44
C VAL A 67 -9.77 9.02 -1.46
N ILE A 68 -10.00 10.32 -1.33
CA ILE A 68 -10.87 11.07 -2.25
C ILE A 68 -10.32 11.00 -3.67
N ARG A 69 -9.02 11.23 -3.88
CA ARG A 69 -8.37 11.13 -5.19
C ARG A 69 -8.66 9.79 -5.86
N GLY A 70 -8.53 8.68 -5.11
CA GLY A 70 -8.83 7.35 -5.61
C GLY A 70 -10.29 7.16 -6.02
N TYR A 71 -11.23 7.86 -5.37
CA TYR A 71 -12.68 7.72 -5.66
C TYR A 71 -13.24 8.81 -6.58
N THR A 72 -12.56 9.92 -6.80
CA THR A 72 -12.99 10.96 -7.75
C THR A 72 -12.56 10.70 -9.19
N GLY A 73 -11.89 9.56 -9.44
CA GLY A 73 -11.54 9.14 -10.78
C GLY A 73 -10.29 9.84 -11.31
N ASP A 74 -9.13 9.42 -10.82
CA ASP A 74 -7.85 9.84 -11.37
C ASP A 74 -7.64 9.23 -12.76
N LYS A 75 -8.15 9.90 -13.78
CA LYS A 75 -8.07 9.47 -15.19
C LYS A 75 -6.63 9.46 -15.74
N GLY A 76 -5.71 10.13 -15.05
CA GLY A 76 -4.30 10.14 -15.41
C GLY A 76 -3.49 8.98 -14.84
N ALA A 77 -4.06 8.18 -13.93
CA ALA A 77 -3.38 7.02 -13.39
C ALA A 77 -3.48 5.81 -14.34
N ASN A 78 -2.40 5.02 -14.39
CA ASN A 78 -2.40 3.79 -15.18
C ASN A 78 -3.50 2.82 -14.72
N GLN A 79 -4.05 2.08 -15.65
CA GLN A 79 -5.01 1.02 -15.35
C GLN A 79 -4.36 -0.05 -14.47
N ILE A 80 -5.12 -0.58 -13.49
CA ILE A 80 -4.64 -1.59 -12.55
C ILE A 80 -4.75 -2.98 -13.17
N TYR A 81 -5.91 -3.29 -13.75
CA TYR A 81 -6.17 -4.57 -14.39
C TYR A 81 -5.99 -4.48 -15.89
N ASN A 82 -5.26 -5.45 -16.46
CA ASN A 82 -5.23 -5.61 -17.91
C ASN A 82 -6.58 -6.13 -18.42
N ASP A 83 -6.89 -5.91 -19.69
CA ASP A 83 -8.15 -6.34 -20.31
C ASP A 83 -8.43 -7.84 -20.13
N ASN A 84 -7.39 -8.66 -20.15
CA ASN A 84 -7.48 -10.12 -20.05
C ASN A 84 -7.45 -10.65 -18.61
N ASP A 85 -7.24 -9.77 -17.62
CA ASP A 85 -7.22 -10.19 -16.20
C ASP A 85 -8.62 -10.68 -15.81
N GLN A 86 -8.67 -11.89 -15.25
CA GLN A 86 -9.91 -12.46 -14.71
C GLN A 86 -10.06 -12.08 -13.24
N ILE A 87 -11.04 -11.27 -12.96
CA ILE A 87 -11.34 -10.79 -11.60
C ILE A 87 -12.43 -11.67 -11.02
N ASN A 88 -12.13 -12.28 -9.87
CA ASN A 88 -13.06 -13.11 -9.13
C ASN A 88 -13.37 -12.47 -7.77
N LEU A 89 -14.57 -11.94 -7.63
CA LEU A 89 -15.02 -11.29 -6.40
C LEU A 89 -15.96 -12.22 -5.63
N PHE A 90 -15.58 -12.62 -4.42
CA PHE A 90 -16.33 -13.53 -3.53
C PHE A 90 -16.67 -14.89 -4.14
N ASN A 91 -15.95 -15.38 -5.13
CA ASN A 91 -16.27 -16.60 -5.89
C ASN A 91 -17.66 -16.59 -6.56
N VAL A 92 -18.32 -15.47 -6.62
CA VAL A 92 -19.67 -15.29 -7.19
C VAL A 92 -19.62 -14.48 -8.47
N PHE A 93 -18.88 -13.37 -8.46
CA PHE A 93 -18.78 -12.47 -9.60
C PHE A 93 -17.45 -12.68 -10.31
N LYS A 94 -17.52 -13.09 -11.60
CA LYS A 94 -16.35 -13.22 -12.48
C LYS A 94 -16.51 -12.27 -13.64
N PHE A 95 -15.52 -11.42 -13.87
CA PHE A 95 -15.49 -10.49 -14.99
C PHE A 95 -14.05 -10.19 -15.40
N SER A 96 -13.85 -9.67 -16.61
CA SER A 96 -12.51 -9.29 -17.08
C SER A 96 -12.19 -7.84 -16.75
N GLY A 97 -10.90 -7.49 -16.68
CA GLY A 97 -10.42 -6.12 -16.48
C GLY A 97 -10.91 -5.16 -17.57
N LYS A 98 -11.28 -5.68 -18.74
CA LYS A 98 -11.89 -4.94 -19.85
C LYS A 98 -13.15 -4.17 -19.43
N LEU A 99 -13.90 -4.68 -18.43
CA LEU A 99 -15.10 -4.03 -17.89
C LEU A 99 -14.81 -2.60 -17.37
N PHE A 100 -13.62 -2.35 -16.85
CA PHE A 100 -13.28 -1.02 -16.32
C PHE A 100 -12.96 0.01 -17.39
N ARG A 101 -12.74 -0.41 -18.64
CA ARG A 101 -12.49 0.45 -19.78
C ARG A 101 -13.71 0.59 -20.69
N GLU A 102 -14.44 -0.48 -20.90
CA GLU A 102 -15.68 -0.48 -21.67
C GLU A 102 -16.89 -0.22 -20.76
N PRO A 103 -17.92 0.51 -21.16
CA PRO A 103 -18.13 1.18 -22.45
C PRO A 103 -17.66 2.64 -22.48
N PHE A 104 -17.09 3.17 -21.40
CA PHE A 104 -16.89 4.61 -21.21
C PHE A 104 -15.48 5.11 -21.54
N GLY A 105 -14.53 4.19 -21.85
CA GLY A 105 -13.14 4.51 -22.13
C GLY A 105 -12.23 4.44 -20.90
N GLU A 106 -10.92 4.60 -21.14
CA GLU A 106 -9.89 4.50 -20.11
C GLU A 106 -10.08 5.55 -19.01
N GLY A 107 -9.90 5.11 -17.77
CA GLY A 107 -9.97 5.95 -16.57
C GLY A 107 -11.39 6.34 -16.13
N TYR A 108 -12.42 6.11 -16.92
CA TYR A 108 -13.79 6.52 -16.55
C TYR A 108 -14.31 5.73 -15.34
N LEU A 109 -14.08 4.42 -15.33
CA LEU A 109 -14.46 3.53 -14.21
C LEU A 109 -13.34 3.34 -13.17
N ARG A 110 -12.33 4.21 -13.19
CA ARG A 110 -11.20 4.16 -12.25
C ARG A 110 -11.61 4.04 -10.77
N PRO A 111 -12.63 4.74 -10.27
CA PRO A 111 -13.08 4.57 -8.88
C PRO A 111 -13.52 3.14 -8.56
N PHE A 112 -14.24 2.50 -9.48
CA PHE A 112 -14.70 1.11 -9.29
C PHE A 112 -13.56 0.11 -9.42
N GLU A 113 -12.63 0.32 -10.35
CA GLU A 113 -11.43 -0.48 -10.49
C GLU A 113 -10.61 -0.46 -9.20
N LEU A 114 -10.32 0.74 -8.67
CA LEU A 114 -9.56 0.90 -7.44
C LEU A 114 -10.29 0.32 -6.21
N ALA A 115 -11.60 0.50 -6.13
CA ALA A 115 -12.42 -0.08 -5.06
C ALA A 115 -12.38 -1.61 -5.11
N THR A 116 -12.50 -2.20 -6.30
CA THR A 116 -12.40 -3.66 -6.50
C THR A 116 -11.04 -4.19 -6.08
N PHE A 117 -9.97 -3.55 -6.53
CA PHE A 117 -8.60 -3.92 -6.16
C PHE A 117 -8.38 -3.87 -4.64
N ARG A 118 -8.80 -2.78 -4.00
CA ARG A 118 -8.70 -2.63 -2.54
C ARG A 118 -9.51 -3.68 -1.79
N LEU A 119 -10.72 -3.97 -2.25
CA LEU A 119 -11.59 -4.96 -1.62
C LEU A 119 -10.98 -6.36 -1.67
N ILE A 120 -10.44 -6.78 -2.82
CA ILE A 120 -9.77 -8.07 -2.96
C ILE A 120 -8.57 -8.17 -2.01
N ASN A 121 -7.73 -7.14 -1.94
CA ASN A 121 -6.59 -7.11 -1.03
C ASN A 121 -7.04 -7.12 0.45
N MET A 122 -8.12 -6.42 0.79
CA MET A 122 -8.66 -6.45 2.15
C MET A 122 -9.17 -7.84 2.53
N ILE A 123 -9.85 -8.54 1.62
CA ILE A 123 -10.31 -9.92 1.84
C ILE A 123 -9.12 -10.84 2.12
N GLU A 124 -8.05 -10.73 1.32
CA GLU A 124 -6.82 -11.51 1.54
C GLU A 124 -6.22 -11.22 2.92
N ILE A 125 -6.07 -9.95 3.28
CA ILE A 125 -5.52 -9.55 4.59
C ILE A 125 -6.38 -10.08 5.73
N PHE A 126 -7.71 -9.94 5.68
CA PHE A 126 -8.59 -10.38 6.77
C PHE A 126 -8.64 -11.91 6.90
N ASN A 127 -8.65 -12.63 5.79
CA ASN A 127 -8.61 -14.10 5.81
C ASN A 127 -7.31 -14.64 6.42
N ASN A 128 -6.23 -13.90 6.30
CA ASN A 128 -4.90 -14.28 6.76
C ASN A 128 -4.37 -13.34 7.85
N TRP A 129 -5.25 -12.67 8.59
CA TRP A 129 -4.90 -11.63 9.56
C TRP A 129 -3.81 -12.05 10.54
N ARG A 130 -3.95 -13.26 11.12
CA ARG A 130 -3.00 -13.79 12.13
C ARG A 130 -1.60 -14.05 11.57
N ASP A 131 -1.49 -14.24 10.27
CA ASP A 131 -0.21 -14.49 9.61
C ASP A 131 0.47 -13.16 9.21
N TYR A 132 -0.31 -12.18 8.76
CA TYR A 132 0.21 -10.86 8.38
C TYR A 132 0.48 -9.94 9.57
N MET A 133 -0.36 -10.00 10.61
CA MET A 133 -0.30 -9.07 11.73
C MET A 133 0.28 -9.74 12.97
N ILE A 134 1.52 -9.39 13.31
CA ILE A 134 2.17 -9.93 14.51
C ILE A 134 1.77 -9.17 15.79
N ASP A 135 1.49 -7.87 15.67
CA ASP A 135 1.02 -7.02 16.78
C ASP A 135 0.32 -5.79 16.22
N THR A 136 -0.88 -5.53 16.70
CA THR A 136 -1.72 -4.41 16.24
C THR A 136 -1.15 -3.04 16.56
N LYS A 137 -0.23 -2.93 17.52
CA LYS A 137 0.46 -1.65 17.82
C LYS A 137 1.25 -1.10 16.64
N TYR A 138 1.63 -1.95 15.66
CA TYR A 138 2.34 -1.54 14.47
C TYR A 138 1.44 -1.06 13.32
N LEU A 139 0.11 -1.13 13.46
CA LEU A 139 -0.82 -0.65 12.43
C LEU A 139 -0.59 0.82 12.02
N PRO A 140 -0.29 1.76 12.93
CA PRO A 140 -0.01 3.14 12.57
C PRO A 140 1.40 3.37 12.01
N GLN A 141 2.28 2.36 12.00
CA GLN A 141 3.67 2.51 11.57
C GLN A 141 3.75 3.06 10.15
N ARG A 142 4.52 4.12 9.95
CA ARG A 142 4.73 4.74 8.66
C ARG A 142 5.93 4.14 7.93
N SER A 143 5.89 4.21 6.62
CA SER A 143 6.94 3.71 5.76
C SER A 143 8.00 4.78 5.46
N CYS A 144 9.12 4.33 4.93
CA CYS A 144 10.14 5.19 4.33
C CYS A 144 10.72 4.49 3.09
N THR A 145 11.24 5.30 2.17
CA THR A 145 11.89 4.83 0.94
C THR A 145 13.25 5.46 0.83
N PHE A 146 14.26 4.64 0.53
CA PHE A 146 15.63 5.07 0.28
C PHE A 146 16.12 4.53 -1.05
N ILE A 147 16.93 5.32 -1.77
CA ILE A 147 17.82 4.82 -2.82
C ILE A 147 19.24 5.01 -2.31
N ILE A 148 20.01 3.93 -2.38
CA ILE A 148 21.41 3.89 -1.98
C ILE A 148 22.20 3.56 -3.24
N ASN A 149 23.22 4.38 -3.54
CA ASN A 149 24.10 4.17 -4.70
C ASN A 149 25.16 3.09 -4.41
N GLU A 150 25.98 2.79 -5.41
CA GLU A 150 27.07 1.79 -5.32
C GLU A 150 28.13 2.17 -4.28
N ASN A 151 28.26 3.44 -3.94
CA ASN A 151 29.17 3.95 -2.92
C ASN A 151 28.60 3.90 -1.50
N ASN A 152 27.40 3.32 -1.32
CA ASN A 152 26.61 3.32 -0.09
C ASN A 152 26.09 4.69 0.37
N ASP A 153 26.04 5.68 -0.51
CA ASP A 153 25.45 6.97 -0.21
C ASP A 153 23.94 6.96 -0.41
N VAL A 154 23.20 7.57 0.51
CA VAL A 154 21.76 7.76 0.36
C VAL A 154 21.49 8.92 -0.59
N VAL A 155 21.16 8.60 -1.85
CA VAL A 155 20.90 9.60 -2.90
C VAL A 155 19.45 10.05 -2.97
N TYR A 156 18.53 9.26 -2.40
CA TYR A 156 17.12 9.63 -2.24
C TYR A 156 16.59 9.13 -0.91
N LYS A 157 15.78 9.95 -0.26
CA LYS A 157 15.02 9.58 0.92
C LYS A 157 13.62 10.19 0.91
N TYR A 158 12.64 9.39 1.30
CA TYR A 158 11.28 9.84 1.51
C TYR A 158 10.70 9.18 2.76
N PHE A 159 10.16 9.99 3.65
CA PHE A 159 9.46 9.53 4.84
C PHE A 159 7.97 9.79 4.64
N SER A 160 7.17 8.74 4.70
CA SER A 160 5.73 8.86 4.63
C SER A 160 5.21 9.64 5.85
N LYS A 161 4.44 10.68 5.59
CA LYS A 161 3.76 11.46 6.63
C LYS A 161 2.35 10.95 6.91
N ASP A 162 1.86 10.08 6.05
CA ASP A 162 0.48 9.60 6.00
C ASP A 162 0.43 8.09 5.77
N ILE A 163 -0.68 7.44 6.10
CA ILE A 163 -0.81 5.98 5.95
C ILE A 163 -0.81 5.55 4.48
N LEU A 164 -1.51 6.30 3.61
CA LEU A 164 -1.68 5.96 2.20
C LEU A 164 -0.76 6.72 1.25
N ASN A 165 0.21 7.44 1.78
CA ASN A 165 1.14 8.26 0.99
C ASN A 165 2.56 7.69 1.12
N PHE A 166 3.01 6.91 0.14
CA PHE A 166 4.35 6.31 0.11
C PHE A 166 5.27 6.90 -0.96
N SER A 167 4.79 7.92 -1.71
CA SER A 167 5.57 8.70 -2.66
C SER A 167 5.15 10.16 -2.64
N ARG A 168 5.99 11.04 -3.19
CA ARG A 168 5.66 12.47 -3.36
C ARG A 168 4.52 12.69 -4.35
N ASN A 169 4.50 11.87 -5.40
CA ASN A 169 3.48 11.87 -6.45
C ASN A 169 2.77 10.52 -6.45
N MET A 170 1.55 10.47 -5.93
CA MET A 170 0.78 9.23 -5.85
C MET A 170 0.05 8.87 -7.15
N ASN A 171 0.02 9.76 -8.15
CA ASN A 171 -0.46 9.44 -9.50
C ASN A 171 0.58 8.60 -10.27
N SER A 172 1.87 8.91 -10.03
CA SER A 172 3.01 8.19 -10.60
C SER A 172 4.01 7.90 -9.47
N PRO A 173 3.73 6.93 -8.59
CA PRO A 173 4.47 6.75 -7.34
C PRO A 173 5.91 6.30 -7.52
N LEU A 174 6.30 5.88 -8.71
CA LEU A 174 7.66 5.45 -9.06
C LEU A 174 8.44 6.49 -9.87
N ASP A 175 7.88 7.67 -10.18
CA ASP A 175 8.54 8.70 -10.98
C ASP A 175 9.92 9.11 -10.44
N PHE A 176 10.11 9.01 -9.12
CA PHE A 176 11.40 9.33 -8.52
C PHE A 176 12.54 8.42 -9.00
N LEU A 177 12.24 7.21 -9.50
CA LEU A 177 13.24 6.28 -10.04
C LEU A 177 13.83 6.77 -11.36
N ASN A 178 13.06 7.50 -12.19
CA ASN A 178 13.50 7.99 -13.51
C ASN A 178 14.79 8.83 -13.46
N LYS A 179 15.13 9.36 -12.30
CA LYS A 179 16.34 10.13 -12.08
C LYS A 179 17.59 9.25 -11.82
N TYR A 180 17.38 7.97 -11.47
CA TYR A 180 18.42 7.08 -10.97
C TYR A 180 18.57 5.79 -11.80
N ILE A 181 17.67 5.57 -12.77
CA ILE A 181 17.71 4.54 -13.80
C ILE A 181 17.99 5.21 -15.14
#